data_9ab02da01eeb11eac9c891eafc74a1fb
#
_entry.id   9ab02da01eeb11eac9c891eafc74a1fb
#
_cell.length_a   1.000
_cell.length_b   1.000
_cell.length_c   1.000
_cell.angle_alpha   90.00
_cell.angle_beta   90.00
_cell.angle_gamma   90.00
#
_symmetry.space_group_name_H-M   'P 1'
#
loop_
_entity.id
_entity.type
_entity.pdbx_description
1 polymer ?
#
loop_
_entity_poly.entity_id
_entity_poly.type
_entity_poly.pdbx_seq_one_letter_code
_entity_poly.pdbx_strand_id
1 'polypeptide(L)'
;MLKVLIRLIDRCLFTCVFIIGVQLPEFIQQYSQRLSGHLNEALMQLNSFQLIADRHFEGNLSIMINKYLINSEPSIKETANIIVNTSNRVSDLQTHLFNLEETEYIKRLYYFITEYDASMAQATLQQFQLAIPLSLSALLTGATFALLVVIMSHVSFELSKRTIQGIKQKGSKKLKTVVDDLVK
;
A
#
# COMPACT_ATOMS: atom_id res chain seq x y z
N MET A 1 22.87 -17.09 -28.24
CA MET A 1 22.97 -17.09 -26.78
C MET A 1 22.24 -15.90 -26.14
N LEU A 2 22.49 -14.64 -26.50
CA LEU A 2 21.86 -13.45 -25.95
C LEU A 2 20.29 -13.48 -25.99
N LYS A 3 19.72 -13.92 -27.15
CA LYS A 3 18.26 -14.01 -27.30
C LYS A 3 17.59 -15.06 -26.37
N VAL A 4 18.32 -16.12 -26.03
CA VAL A 4 17.83 -17.14 -25.11
C VAL A 4 17.87 -16.61 -23.67
N LEU A 5 18.97 -15.93 -23.33
CA LEU A 5 19.13 -15.29 -22.02
C LEU A 5 18.04 -14.24 -21.75
N ILE A 6 17.76 -13.37 -22.74
CA ILE A 6 16.70 -12.35 -22.63
C ILE A 6 15.32 -13.00 -22.40
N ARG A 7 15.00 -14.08 -23.15
CA ARG A 7 13.73 -14.79 -22.95
C ARG A 7 13.64 -15.47 -21.58
N LEU A 8 14.74 -15.96 -21.07
CA LEU A 8 14.78 -16.56 -19.73
C LEU A 8 14.52 -15.52 -18.65
N ILE A 9 15.21 -14.36 -18.74
CA ILE A 9 15.02 -13.24 -17.81
C ILE A 9 13.57 -12.76 -17.85
N ASP A 10 12.97 -12.60 -19.02
CA ASP A 10 11.57 -12.17 -19.17
C ASP A 10 10.60 -13.16 -18.50
N ARG A 11 10.81 -14.46 -18.65
CA ARG A 11 9.98 -15.48 -17.99
C ARG A 11 10.18 -15.49 -16.46
N CYS A 12 11.42 -15.36 -15.99
CA CYS A 12 11.70 -15.26 -14.55
C CYS A 12 11.04 -14.00 -13.97
N LEU A 13 11.16 -12.85 -14.66
CA LEU A 13 10.52 -11.61 -14.24
C LEU A 13 8.99 -11.76 -14.15
N PHE A 14 8.38 -12.33 -15.20
CA PHE A 14 6.94 -12.61 -15.18
C PHE A 14 6.54 -13.46 -13.97
N THR A 15 7.26 -14.55 -13.73
CA THR A 15 6.95 -15.45 -12.60
C THR A 15 7.11 -14.76 -11.26
N CYS A 16 8.18 -13.97 -11.05
CA CYS A 16 8.38 -13.23 -9.80
C CYS A 16 7.27 -12.20 -9.58
N VAL A 17 6.93 -11.41 -10.60
CA VAL A 17 5.86 -10.39 -10.49
C VAL A 17 4.49 -11.05 -10.29
N PHE A 18 4.23 -12.17 -10.94
CA PHE A 18 3.01 -12.95 -10.72
C PHE A 18 2.90 -13.42 -9.25
N ILE A 19 3.96 -14.01 -8.71
CA ILE A 19 3.99 -14.46 -7.31
C ILE A 19 3.74 -13.29 -6.35
N ILE A 20 4.40 -12.14 -6.56
CA ILE A 20 4.20 -10.95 -5.73
C ILE A 20 2.74 -10.46 -5.85
N GLY A 21 2.20 -10.38 -7.07
CA GLY A 21 0.83 -9.94 -7.29
C GLY A 21 -0.22 -10.84 -6.64
N VAL A 22 0.01 -12.16 -6.65
CA VAL A 22 -0.86 -13.15 -5.97
C VAL A 22 -0.85 -12.98 -4.46
N GLN A 23 0.28 -12.52 -3.86
CA GLN A 23 0.38 -12.30 -2.41
C GLN A 23 -0.27 -10.99 -1.93
N LEU A 24 -0.57 -10.05 -2.83
CA LEU A 24 -1.08 -8.74 -2.45
C LEU A 24 -2.44 -8.79 -1.72
N PRO A 25 -3.45 -9.57 -2.15
CA PRO A 25 -4.69 -9.70 -1.40
C PRO A 25 -4.49 -10.25 0.02
N GLU A 26 -3.59 -11.21 0.17
CA GLU A 26 -3.24 -11.80 1.46
C GLU A 26 -2.55 -10.79 2.37
N PHE A 27 -1.63 -9.99 1.82
CA PHE A 27 -0.98 -8.93 2.56
C PHE A 27 -2.00 -7.90 3.08
N ILE A 28 -2.94 -7.47 2.24
CA ILE A 28 -4.01 -6.54 2.64
C ILE A 28 -4.88 -7.17 3.74
N GLN A 29 -5.17 -8.46 3.67
CA GLN A 29 -5.95 -9.16 4.69
C GLN A 29 -5.20 -9.20 6.03
N GLN A 30 -3.92 -9.54 6.05
CA GLN A 30 -3.12 -9.55 7.29
C GLN A 30 -2.95 -8.13 7.85
N TYR A 31 -2.84 -7.13 6.99
CA TYR A 31 -2.85 -5.72 7.39
C TYR A 31 -4.18 -5.33 8.05
N SER A 32 -5.34 -5.71 7.46
CA SER A 32 -6.67 -5.45 8.04
C SER A 32 -6.86 -6.15 9.38
N GLN A 33 -6.36 -7.38 9.53
CA GLN A 33 -6.39 -8.09 10.81
C GLN A 33 -5.58 -7.37 11.91
N ARG A 34 -4.41 -6.83 11.55
CA ARG A 34 -3.61 -6.02 12.48
C ARG A 34 -4.33 -4.74 12.86
N LEU A 35 -4.91 -4.04 11.86
CA LEU A 35 -5.70 -2.84 12.07
C LEU A 35 -6.89 -3.09 13.02
N SER A 36 -7.61 -4.19 12.80
CA SER A 36 -8.69 -4.65 13.68
C SER A 36 -8.22 -4.92 15.11
N GLY A 37 -7.03 -5.51 15.29
CA GLY A 37 -6.42 -5.70 16.59
C GLY A 37 -6.17 -4.37 17.33
N HIS A 38 -5.61 -3.37 16.65
CA HIS A 38 -5.40 -2.03 17.20
C HIS A 38 -6.71 -1.30 17.50
N LEU A 39 -7.73 -1.49 16.66
CA LEU A 39 -9.06 -0.94 16.91
C LEU A 39 -9.68 -1.55 18.17
N ASN A 40 -9.61 -2.87 18.33
CA ASN A 40 -10.15 -3.54 19.52
C ASN A 40 -9.45 -3.10 20.79
N GLU A 41 -8.13 -2.94 20.78
CA GLU A 41 -7.38 -2.38 21.90
C GLU A 41 -7.84 -0.96 22.26
N ALA A 42 -7.94 -0.08 21.26
CA ALA A 42 -8.38 1.30 21.48
C ALA A 42 -9.83 1.38 21.99
N LEU A 43 -10.72 0.53 21.49
CA LEU A 43 -12.09 0.40 21.97
C LEU A 43 -12.14 -0.07 23.43
N MET A 44 -11.33 -1.06 23.82
CA MET A 44 -11.24 -1.51 25.22
C MET A 44 -10.76 -0.39 26.13
N GLN A 45 -9.77 0.39 25.71
CA GLN A 45 -9.28 1.55 26.45
C GLN A 45 -10.36 2.62 26.59
N LEU A 46 -11.05 2.97 25.49
CA LEU A 46 -12.13 3.96 25.50
C LEU A 46 -13.30 3.50 26.38
N ASN A 47 -13.66 2.22 26.31
CA ASN A 47 -14.71 1.64 27.15
C ASN A 47 -14.38 1.73 28.66
N SER A 48 -13.11 1.64 29.03
CA SER A 48 -12.68 1.83 30.42
C SER A 48 -13.01 3.24 30.94
N PHE A 49 -12.85 4.26 30.07
CA PHE A 49 -13.24 5.62 30.37
C PHE A 49 -14.78 5.80 30.34
N GLN A 50 -15.47 5.12 29.43
CA GLN A 50 -16.93 5.13 29.37
C GLN A 50 -17.53 4.58 30.67
N LEU A 51 -16.99 3.50 31.24
CA LEU A 51 -17.43 2.96 32.52
C LEU A 51 -17.28 3.97 33.70
N ILE A 52 -16.28 4.85 33.63
CA ILE A 52 -16.15 5.95 34.61
C ILE A 52 -17.25 7.00 34.38
N ALA A 53 -17.50 7.34 33.11
CA ALA A 53 -18.56 8.28 32.75
C ALA A 53 -19.94 7.75 33.17
N ASP A 54 -20.19 6.46 32.99
CA ASP A 54 -21.46 5.82 33.40
C ASP A 54 -21.70 5.92 34.88
N ARG A 55 -20.65 5.80 35.69
CA ARG A 55 -20.76 5.85 37.15
C ARG A 55 -20.88 7.28 37.72
N HIS A 56 -20.27 8.27 37.10
CA HIS A 56 -20.04 9.58 37.69
C HIS A 56 -20.54 10.76 36.86
N PHE A 57 -20.94 10.51 35.60
CA PHE A 57 -21.31 11.55 34.64
C PHE A 57 -22.54 11.17 33.79
N GLU A 58 -23.46 10.40 34.39
CA GLU A 58 -24.71 9.98 33.74
C GLU A 58 -24.51 9.29 32.37
N GLY A 59 -23.39 8.58 32.19
CA GLY A 59 -23.03 7.93 30.95
C GLY A 59 -22.45 8.84 29.85
N ASN A 60 -22.27 10.12 30.15
CA ASN A 60 -21.84 11.10 29.16
C ASN A 60 -20.33 11.36 29.23
N LEU A 61 -19.60 10.69 28.30
CA LEU A 61 -18.15 10.82 28.17
C LEU A 61 -17.72 12.27 27.85
N SER A 62 -18.51 13.00 27.07
CA SER A 62 -18.18 14.38 26.68
C SER A 62 -18.28 15.33 27.90
N ILE A 63 -19.24 15.12 28.81
CA ILE A 63 -19.33 15.86 30.05
C ILE A 63 -18.10 15.59 30.93
N MET A 64 -17.68 14.34 31.05
CA MET A 64 -16.48 13.95 31.78
C MET A 64 -15.23 14.64 31.20
N ILE A 65 -15.03 14.57 29.90
CA ILE A 65 -13.89 15.20 29.19
C ILE A 65 -13.88 16.71 29.47
N ASN A 66 -15.01 17.40 29.32
CA ASN A 66 -15.09 18.85 29.55
C ASN A 66 -14.74 19.19 30.97
N LYS A 67 -15.27 18.43 31.95
CA LYS A 67 -14.98 18.66 33.36
C LYS A 67 -13.50 18.44 33.71
N TYR A 68 -12.86 17.49 33.07
CA TYR A 68 -11.43 17.23 33.23
C TYR A 68 -10.57 18.33 32.57
N LEU A 69 -10.96 18.84 31.40
CA LEU A 69 -10.24 19.92 30.69
C LEU A 69 -10.20 21.23 31.46
N ILE A 70 -11.29 21.57 32.24
CA ILE A 70 -11.35 22.79 33.04
C ILE A 70 -10.79 22.59 34.45
N ASN A 71 -10.35 21.41 34.83
CA ASN A 71 -9.78 21.15 36.15
C ASN A 71 -8.50 21.93 36.37
N SER A 72 -8.24 22.36 37.59
CA SER A 72 -7.01 23.08 37.93
C SER A 72 -5.79 22.19 37.98
N GLU A 73 -5.96 20.87 38.15
CA GLU A 73 -4.87 19.90 38.24
C GLU A 73 -4.39 19.50 36.87
N PRO A 74 -3.08 19.71 36.51
CA PRO A 74 -2.56 19.41 35.18
C PRO A 74 -2.70 17.93 34.76
N SER A 75 -2.54 17.00 35.70
CA SER A 75 -2.65 15.55 35.46
C SER A 75 -4.06 15.14 35.00
N ILE A 76 -5.09 15.82 35.51
CA ILE A 76 -6.49 15.58 35.14
C ILE A 76 -6.74 16.12 33.71
N LYS A 77 -6.17 17.28 33.33
CA LYS A 77 -6.25 17.82 31.99
C LYS A 77 -5.55 16.90 30.97
N GLU A 78 -4.39 16.37 31.33
CA GLU A 78 -3.68 15.40 30.46
C GLU A 78 -4.51 14.13 30.27
N THR A 79 -5.19 13.64 31.30
CA THR A 79 -6.10 12.52 31.18
C THR A 79 -7.24 12.81 30.20
N ALA A 80 -7.82 14.01 30.20
CA ALA A 80 -8.84 14.40 29.22
C ALA A 80 -8.29 14.34 27.79
N ASN A 81 -7.09 14.82 27.57
CA ASN A 81 -6.44 14.76 26.25
C ASN A 81 -6.20 13.30 25.79
N ILE A 82 -5.83 12.42 26.71
CA ILE A 82 -5.68 10.98 26.40
C ILE A 82 -7.02 10.40 25.94
N ILE A 83 -8.12 10.73 26.62
CA ILE A 83 -9.46 10.23 26.25
C ILE A 83 -9.86 10.74 24.86
N VAL A 84 -9.66 12.03 24.58
CA VAL A 84 -9.95 12.64 23.27
C VAL A 84 -9.13 11.97 22.17
N ASN A 85 -7.82 11.81 22.40
CA ASN A 85 -6.92 11.17 21.42
C ASN A 85 -7.31 9.71 21.19
N THR A 86 -7.69 8.97 22.23
CA THR A 86 -8.18 7.59 22.10
C THR A 86 -9.49 7.54 21.30
N SER A 87 -10.42 8.45 21.54
CA SER A 87 -11.67 8.54 20.79
C SER A 87 -11.44 8.85 19.30
N ASN A 88 -10.56 9.80 19.01
CA ASN A 88 -10.18 10.10 17.62
C ASN A 88 -9.52 8.89 16.94
N ARG A 89 -8.58 8.26 17.65
CA ARG A 89 -7.92 7.04 17.13
C ARG A 89 -8.91 5.91 16.84
N VAL A 90 -9.92 5.71 17.68
CA VAL A 90 -11.00 4.73 17.41
C VAL A 90 -11.72 5.09 16.11
N SER A 91 -12.13 6.35 15.94
CA SER A 91 -12.84 6.82 14.74
C SER A 91 -12.00 6.62 13.47
N ASP A 92 -10.72 6.97 13.53
CA ASP A 92 -9.79 6.82 12.41
C ASP A 92 -9.60 5.34 12.03
N LEU A 93 -9.32 4.48 13.03
CA LEU A 93 -9.14 3.05 12.81
C LEU A 93 -10.41 2.37 12.28
N GLN A 94 -11.60 2.77 12.76
CA GLN A 94 -12.89 2.28 12.25
C GLN A 94 -13.09 2.65 10.78
N THR A 95 -12.81 3.90 10.42
CA THR A 95 -12.94 4.38 9.04
C THR A 95 -11.98 3.64 8.11
N HIS A 96 -10.72 3.46 8.54
CA HIS A 96 -9.73 2.70 7.78
C HIS A 96 -10.15 1.24 7.59
N LEU A 97 -10.61 0.59 8.64
CA LEU A 97 -11.05 -0.81 8.58
C LEU A 97 -12.27 -0.97 7.68
N PHE A 98 -13.26 -0.09 7.81
CA PHE A 98 -14.45 -0.08 6.96
C PHE A 98 -14.09 0.01 5.47
N ASN A 99 -13.21 0.92 5.09
CA ASN A 99 -12.78 1.10 3.71
C ASN A 99 -12.02 -0.12 3.15
N LEU A 100 -11.35 -0.89 4.01
CA LEU A 100 -10.61 -2.08 3.61
C LEU A 100 -11.48 -3.35 3.56
N GLU A 101 -12.56 -3.45 4.34
CA GLU A 101 -13.36 -4.67 4.46
C GLU A 101 -14.66 -4.61 3.67
N GLU A 102 -15.37 -3.48 3.73
CA GLU A 102 -16.71 -3.33 3.16
C GLU A 102 -16.73 -2.86 1.69
N THR A 103 -15.57 -2.67 1.08
CA THR A 103 -15.50 -2.20 -0.31
C THR A 103 -15.16 -3.32 -1.29
N GLU A 104 -15.58 -3.13 -2.55
CA GLU A 104 -15.18 -4.01 -3.65
C GLU A 104 -13.65 -4.07 -3.79
N TYR A 105 -13.13 -5.20 -4.24
CA TYR A 105 -11.69 -5.48 -4.29
C TYR A 105 -10.86 -4.37 -4.96
N ILE A 106 -11.31 -3.83 -6.08
CA ILE A 106 -10.59 -2.77 -6.81
C ILE A 106 -10.51 -1.48 -5.99
N LYS A 107 -11.61 -1.10 -5.32
CA LYS A 107 -11.65 0.07 -4.44
C LYS A 107 -10.78 -0.14 -3.21
N ARG A 108 -10.81 -1.35 -2.62
CA ARG A 108 -9.95 -1.76 -1.51
C ARG A 108 -8.48 -1.61 -1.86
N LEU A 109 -8.07 -2.08 -3.05
CA LEU A 109 -6.70 -1.96 -3.53
C LEU A 109 -6.29 -0.50 -3.71
N TYR A 110 -7.15 0.31 -4.33
CA TYR A 110 -6.91 1.75 -4.49
C TYR A 110 -6.76 2.44 -3.13
N TYR A 111 -7.70 2.20 -2.20
CA TYR A 111 -7.67 2.76 -0.86
C TYR A 111 -6.42 2.34 -0.10
N PHE A 112 -6.05 1.06 -0.17
CA PHE A 112 -4.82 0.57 0.45
C PHE A 112 -3.58 1.31 -0.08
N ILE A 113 -3.46 1.53 -1.38
CA ILE A 113 -2.30 2.21 -1.98
C ILE A 113 -2.22 3.68 -1.58
N THR A 114 -3.37 4.36 -1.41
CA THR A 114 -3.42 5.81 -1.16
C THR A 114 -3.40 6.18 0.32
N GLU A 115 -3.91 5.30 1.20
CA GLU A 115 -4.21 5.64 2.59
C GLU A 115 -3.58 4.67 3.63
N TYR A 116 -2.61 3.82 3.22
CA TYR A 116 -2.00 2.88 4.16
C TYR A 116 -1.14 3.58 5.23
N ASP A 117 -1.19 3.08 6.45
CA ASP A 117 -0.25 3.48 7.51
C ASP A 117 1.08 2.74 7.32
N ALA A 118 2.16 3.50 7.10
CA ALA A 118 3.47 2.96 6.81
C ALA A 118 4.02 2.11 7.96
N SER A 119 3.76 2.49 9.21
CA SER A 119 4.23 1.76 10.40
C SER A 119 3.54 0.41 10.55
N MET A 120 2.22 0.37 10.34
CA MET A 120 1.44 -0.87 10.33
C MET A 120 1.81 -1.77 9.15
N ALA A 121 2.00 -1.20 7.96
CA ALA A 121 2.41 -1.95 6.78
C ALA A 121 3.79 -2.58 6.98
N GLN A 122 4.76 -1.85 7.53
CA GLN A 122 6.08 -2.37 7.86
C GLN A 122 6.01 -3.49 8.91
N ALA A 123 5.23 -3.31 9.97
CA ALA A 123 5.05 -4.32 11.01
C ALA A 123 4.33 -5.57 10.47
N THR A 124 3.40 -5.39 9.52
CA THR A 124 2.75 -6.50 8.82
C THR A 124 3.74 -7.24 7.94
N LEU A 125 4.57 -6.52 7.18
CA LEU A 125 5.59 -7.11 6.31
C LEU A 125 6.61 -7.95 7.09
N GLN A 126 7.04 -7.48 8.26
CA GLN A 126 7.98 -8.22 9.12
C GLN A 126 7.44 -9.57 9.63
N GLN A 127 6.13 -9.68 9.75
CA GLN A 127 5.44 -10.91 10.22
C GLN A 127 4.66 -11.60 9.10
N PHE A 128 4.81 -11.12 7.86
CA PHE A 128 4.05 -11.62 6.73
C PHE A 128 4.33 -13.10 6.48
N GLN A 129 3.28 -13.89 6.48
CA GLN A 129 3.33 -15.30 6.14
C GLN A 129 2.82 -15.47 4.71
N LEU A 130 3.68 -16.05 3.87
CA LEU A 130 3.29 -16.42 2.52
C LEU A 130 2.16 -17.45 2.59
N ALA A 131 1.02 -17.11 2.02
CA ALA A 131 -0.08 -18.03 1.84
C ALA A 131 -0.17 -18.47 0.38
N ILE A 132 -0.77 -19.63 0.13
CA ILE A 132 -1.17 -20.00 -1.24
C ILE A 132 -2.64 -19.61 -1.38
N PRO A 133 -2.94 -18.39 -1.83
CA PRO A 133 -4.32 -17.94 -1.96
C PRO A 133 -4.93 -18.63 -3.17
N LEU A 134 -5.83 -19.56 -2.91
CA LEU A 134 -6.61 -20.26 -3.95
C LEU A 134 -7.81 -19.42 -4.43
N SER A 135 -7.90 -18.16 -4.02
CA SER A 135 -8.97 -17.27 -4.44
C SER A 135 -8.78 -16.82 -5.90
N LEU A 136 -9.86 -16.79 -6.65
CA LEU A 136 -9.86 -16.33 -8.04
C LEU A 136 -9.35 -14.88 -8.16
N SER A 137 -9.69 -14.03 -7.20
CA SER A 137 -9.21 -12.64 -7.13
C SER A 137 -7.70 -12.53 -7.03
N ALA A 138 -7.04 -13.38 -6.23
CA ALA A 138 -5.59 -13.40 -6.09
C ALA A 138 -4.91 -13.84 -7.40
N LEU A 139 -5.42 -14.89 -8.04
CA LEU A 139 -4.90 -15.37 -9.31
C LEU A 139 -5.04 -14.32 -10.43
N LEU A 140 -6.21 -13.66 -10.52
CA LEU A 140 -6.45 -12.59 -11.48
C LEU A 140 -5.54 -11.38 -11.22
N THR A 141 -5.33 -11.02 -9.96
CA THR A 141 -4.42 -9.92 -9.59
C THR A 141 -2.98 -10.24 -10.03
N GLY A 142 -2.48 -11.42 -9.69
CA GLY A 142 -1.13 -11.85 -10.11
C GLY A 142 -0.98 -11.86 -11.63
N ALA A 143 -1.96 -12.39 -12.36
CA ALA A 143 -1.96 -12.42 -13.81
C ALA A 143 -1.97 -11.02 -14.42
N THR A 144 -2.78 -10.10 -13.88
CA THR A 144 -2.87 -8.70 -14.35
C THR A 144 -1.55 -7.97 -14.16
N PHE A 145 -0.94 -8.05 -12.98
CA PHE A 145 0.35 -7.44 -12.70
C PHE A 145 1.46 -7.99 -13.60
N ALA A 146 1.53 -9.31 -13.75
CA ALA A 146 2.51 -9.95 -14.62
C ALA A 146 2.34 -9.50 -16.07
N LEU A 147 1.10 -9.42 -16.58
CA LEU A 147 0.81 -8.98 -17.94
C LEU A 147 1.23 -7.51 -18.16
N LEU A 148 0.93 -6.61 -17.21
CA LEU A 148 1.35 -5.21 -17.28
C LEU A 148 2.87 -5.06 -17.36
N VAL A 149 3.62 -5.81 -16.55
CA VAL A 149 5.09 -5.75 -16.57
C VAL A 149 5.63 -6.28 -17.88
N VAL A 150 5.08 -7.36 -18.45
CA VAL A 150 5.50 -7.89 -19.77
C VAL A 150 5.22 -6.87 -20.87
N ILE A 151 4.05 -6.22 -20.87
CA ILE A 151 3.74 -5.17 -21.86
C ILE A 151 4.74 -4.01 -21.74
N MET A 152 5.01 -3.53 -20.54
CA MET A 152 5.95 -2.44 -20.30
C MET A 152 7.37 -2.80 -20.73
N SER A 153 7.83 -4.00 -20.43
CA SER A 153 9.16 -4.48 -20.85
C SER A 153 9.27 -4.55 -22.37
N HIS A 154 8.22 -5.03 -23.04
CA HIS A 154 8.19 -5.12 -24.51
C HIS A 154 8.21 -3.74 -25.18
N VAL A 155 7.40 -2.80 -24.68
CA VAL A 155 7.36 -1.42 -25.16
C VAL A 155 8.72 -0.72 -24.95
N SER A 156 9.34 -0.87 -23.79
CA SER A 156 10.65 -0.31 -23.49
C SER A 156 11.74 -0.87 -24.41
N PHE A 157 11.69 -2.17 -24.70
CA PHE A 157 12.65 -2.82 -25.61
C PHE A 157 12.50 -2.35 -27.05
N GLU A 158 11.28 -2.19 -27.55
CA GLU A 158 11.00 -1.66 -28.89
C GLU A 158 11.42 -0.19 -29.04
N LEU A 159 11.17 0.64 -28.03
CA LEU A 159 11.62 2.03 -28.00
C LEU A 159 13.15 2.12 -28.02
N SER A 160 13.83 1.31 -27.21
CA SER A 160 15.30 1.24 -27.18
C SER A 160 15.89 0.84 -28.54
N LYS A 161 15.30 -0.14 -29.21
CA LYS A 161 15.72 -0.55 -30.57
C LYS A 161 15.59 0.59 -31.59
N ARG A 162 14.44 1.31 -31.57
CA ARG A 162 14.21 2.46 -32.49
C ARG A 162 15.22 3.57 -32.27
N THR A 163 15.52 3.88 -30.99
CA THR A 163 16.53 4.89 -30.63
C THR A 163 17.92 4.52 -31.14
N ILE A 164 18.36 3.28 -30.93
CA ILE A 164 19.67 2.78 -31.38
C ILE A 164 19.76 2.80 -32.91
N GLN A 165 18.69 2.39 -33.60
CA GLN A 165 18.64 2.42 -35.07
C GLN A 165 18.69 3.86 -35.62
N GLY A 166 17.98 4.79 -34.98
CA GLY A 166 18.01 6.22 -35.34
C GLY A 166 19.40 6.85 -35.18
N ILE A 167 20.12 6.51 -34.12
CA ILE A 167 21.50 6.97 -33.88
C ILE A 167 22.44 6.40 -34.96
N LYS A 168 22.30 5.10 -35.26
CA LYS A 168 23.14 4.43 -36.27
C LYS A 168 22.95 5.01 -37.70
N GLN A 169 21.69 5.34 -38.04
CA GLN A 169 21.39 5.99 -39.33
C GLN A 169 21.93 7.43 -39.41
N LYS A 170 21.81 8.22 -38.33
CA LYS A 170 22.38 9.58 -38.26
C LYS A 170 23.90 9.55 -38.34
N GLY A 171 24.57 8.61 -37.69
CA GLY A 171 26.03 8.41 -37.78
C GLY A 171 26.49 8.04 -39.17
N SER A 172 25.79 7.12 -39.84
CA SER A 172 26.10 6.69 -41.21
C SER A 172 25.91 7.81 -42.24
N LYS A 173 24.86 8.63 -42.11
CA LYS A 173 24.65 9.79 -42.99
C LYS A 173 25.74 10.84 -42.82
N LYS A 174 26.12 11.15 -41.55
CA LYS A 174 27.18 12.11 -41.28
C LYS A 174 28.55 11.68 -41.82
N LEU A 175 28.85 10.39 -41.72
CA LEU A 175 30.08 9.82 -42.28
C LEU A 175 30.12 9.94 -43.83
N LYS A 176 28.98 9.68 -44.48
CA LYS A 176 28.86 9.77 -45.95
C LYS A 176 29.04 11.20 -46.44
N THR A 177 28.44 12.19 -45.74
CA THR A 177 28.62 13.61 -46.09
C THR A 177 30.08 14.06 -45.95
N VAL A 178 30.77 13.64 -44.88
CA VAL A 178 32.20 13.96 -44.69
C VAL A 178 33.09 13.33 -45.75
N VAL A 179 32.80 12.09 -46.17
CA VAL A 179 33.55 11.40 -47.22
C VAL A 179 33.32 12.09 -48.59
N ASP A 180 32.08 12.48 -48.90
CA ASP A 180 31.74 13.17 -50.16
C ASP A 180 32.38 14.58 -50.24
N ASP A 181 32.57 15.25 -49.11
CA ASP A 181 33.26 16.55 -49.03
C ASP A 181 34.80 16.44 -49.13
N LEU A 182 35.38 15.30 -48.79
CA LEU A 182 36.84 15.04 -48.93
C LEU A 182 37.27 14.57 -50.32
N VAL A 183 36.33 14.15 -51.15
CA VAL A 183 36.60 13.64 -52.52
C VAL A 183 36.37 14.73 -53.57
N LYS A 184 35.88 15.92 -53.18
CA LYS A 184 35.81 17.13 -54.02
C LYS A 184 37.02 18.00 -53.79
#